data_80ea17cd91ae7a56e93f1fbf614291df
#
_entry.id   80ea17cd91ae7a56e93f1fbf614291df
#
_cell.length_a   1.000
_cell.length_b   1.000
_cell.length_c   1.000
_cell.angle_alpha   90.00
_cell.angle_beta   90.00
_cell.angle_gamma   90.00
#
_symmetry.space_group_name_H-M   'P 1'
#
loop_
_entity.id
_entity.type
_entity.pdbx_description
1 polymer ?
#
loop_
_entity_poly.entity_id
_entity_poly.type
_entity_poly.pdbx_seq_one_letter_code
_entity_poly.pdbx_strand_id
1 'polypeptide(L)'
;GRINGSVDWYLRQTDDLLNNVITPMGSNFGNTVLTNIGSMENKGVEFNLNFIPVQTKDWNLTVGFNGTFQHTEFTKLNNTDAPDYAIQVSSITKGTGNLLQRHMVGYAPYTYYCFQQVYDQDGKPIQNALVDRNKNGQIDQGDRYMTDKSPNPDFFYGISLKLSYKNWDFGFNGHGSAGNWVFNDFASANSTSNIDINAGNLPNFARLVKKTGFTKANSGEQWYSDMFLENASFFRMDDINLGYTFNKIGNWKGSMRVAFGVQNVFVITDYSGGDPEIPGVNGIDGSIWPRPRTYSLRLNVNF
;
A
#
# COMPACT_ATOMS: atom_id res chain seq x y z
N GLY A 1 -5.48 -30.23 -20.97
CA GLY A 1 -6.74 -29.49 -20.79
C GLY A 1 -6.57 -28.03 -21.13
N ARG A 2 -7.66 -27.35 -21.48
CA ARG A 2 -7.64 -25.89 -21.78
C ARG A 2 -7.81 -25.01 -20.56
N ILE A 3 -8.17 -25.63 -19.44
CA ILE A 3 -8.30 -24.97 -18.15
C ILE A 3 -7.56 -25.80 -17.13
N ASN A 4 -6.73 -25.16 -16.34
CA ASN A 4 -6.10 -25.72 -15.15
C ASN A 4 -6.03 -24.65 -14.06
N GLY A 5 -6.03 -25.07 -12.81
CA GLY A 5 -5.96 -24.17 -11.68
C GLY A 5 -5.94 -24.92 -10.36
N SER A 6 -5.71 -24.17 -9.30
CA SER A 6 -5.82 -24.62 -7.92
C SER A 6 -6.60 -23.60 -7.09
N VAL A 7 -7.18 -24.07 -6.01
CA VAL A 7 -7.75 -23.26 -4.93
C VAL A 7 -7.24 -23.87 -3.63
N ASP A 8 -6.53 -23.09 -2.87
CA ASP A 8 -5.88 -23.49 -1.63
C ASP A 8 -6.37 -22.62 -0.49
N TRP A 9 -6.75 -23.23 0.64
CA TRP A 9 -7.04 -22.52 1.87
C TRP A 9 -5.86 -22.70 2.83
N TYR A 10 -5.47 -21.65 3.53
CA TYR A 10 -4.39 -21.72 4.50
C TYR A 10 -4.72 -21.02 5.81
N LEU A 11 -4.12 -21.51 6.87
CA LEU A 11 -4.04 -20.88 8.19
C LEU A 11 -2.58 -20.93 8.64
N ARG A 12 -1.99 -19.76 8.88
CA ARG A 12 -0.64 -19.62 9.42
C ARG A 12 -0.72 -18.97 10.79
N GLN A 13 -0.19 -19.63 11.77
CA GLN A 13 0.01 -19.10 13.12
C GLN A 13 1.50 -18.87 13.34
N THR A 14 1.84 -17.72 13.89
CA THR A 14 3.21 -17.37 14.24
C THR A 14 3.20 -16.98 15.71
N ASP A 15 3.94 -17.75 16.50
CA ASP A 15 4.09 -17.53 17.93
C ASP A 15 5.48 -16.97 18.24
N ASP A 16 5.68 -16.55 19.48
CA ASP A 16 6.96 -16.07 19.98
C ASP A 16 7.55 -14.88 19.20
N LEU A 17 6.67 -13.99 18.72
CA LEU A 17 7.10 -12.74 18.09
C LEU A 17 7.91 -11.92 19.07
N LEU A 18 9.06 -11.43 18.61
CA LEU A 18 9.89 -10.49 19.38
C LEU A 18 9.17 -9.17 19.58
N ASN A 19 9.03 -8.76 20.83
CA ASN A 19 8.40 -7.51 21.20
C ASN A 19 9.10 -6.83 22.37
N ASN A 20 9.14 -5.48 22.33
CA ASN A 20 9.60 -4.67 23.45
C ASN A 20 8.44 -4.43 24.43
N VAL A 21 8.47 -5.11 25.54
CA VAL A 21 7.47 -4.99 26.62
C VAL A 21 7.94 -3.97 27.63
N ILE A 22 7.04 -3.06 28.03
CA ILE A 22 7.29 -2.11 29.12
C ILE A 22 7.35 -2.90 30.44
N THR A 23 8.44 -2.73 31.17
CA THR A 23 8.61 -3.33 32.49
C THR A 23 8.13 -2.37 33.59
N PRO A 24 7.56 -2.88 34.70
CA PRO A 24 7.21 -2.04 35.82
C PRO A 24 8.40 -1.24 36.35
N MET A 25 8.17 0.02 36.69
CA MET A 25 9.21 0.88 37.28
C MET A 25 9.86 0.19 38.49
N GLY A 26 11.20 0.20 38.52
CA GLY A 26 11.99 -0.36 39.62
C GLY A 26 12.26 -1.86 39.55
N SER A 27 11.69 -2.57 38.56
CA SER A 27 11.95 -4.00 38.38
C SER A 27 13.13 -4.32 37.45
N ASN A 28 13.61 -3.34 36.70
CA ASN A 28 14.71 -3.50 35.75
C ASN A 28 15.49 -2.19 35.56
N PHE A 29 16.74 -2.29 35.10
CA PHE A 29 17.55 -1.11 34.73
C PHE A 29 17.03 -0.35 33.50
N GLY A 30 16.23 -1.00 32.65
CA GLY A 30 15.59 -0.41 31.49
C GLY A 30 14.07 -0.43 31.61
N ASN A 31 13.42 0.56 30.97
CA ASN A 31 11.96 0.65 30.95
C ASN A 31 11.30 -0.36 30.02
N THR A 32 12.09 -1.07 29.22
CA THR A 32 11.60 -2.07 28.25
C THR A 32 12.52 -3.28 28.21
N VAL A 33 11.94 -4.45 27.99
CA VAL A 33 12.65 -5.71 27.76
C VAL A 33 12.18 -6.30 26.45
N LEU A 34 13.13 -6.67 25.58
CA LEU A 34 12.85 -7.44 24.38
C LEU A 34 12.59 -8.89 24.76
N THR A 35 11.41 -9.39 24.43
CA THR A 35 10.99 -10.77 24.78
C THR A 35 10.13 -11.37 23.68
N ASN A 36 10.08 -12.71 23.63
CA ASN A 36 9.26 -13.49 22.70
C ASN A 36 7.87 -13.70 23.32
N ILE A 37 6.88 -12.90 22.91
CA ILE A 37 5.61 -12.88 23.62
C ILE A 37 4.38 -12.71 22.70
N GLY A 38 4.60 -12.23 21.47
CA GLY A 38 3.52 -11.98 20.53
C GLY A 38 3.09 -13.22 19.77
N SER A 39 1.83 -13.26 19.36
CA SER A 39 1.31 -14.22 18.40
C SER A 39 0.47 -13.51 17.34
N MET A 40 0.51 -14.04 16.14
CA MET A 40 -0.21 -13.51 14.99
C MET A 40 -0.82 -14.64 14.17
N GLU A 41 -2.00 -14.43 13.67
CA GLU A 41 -2.68 -15.33 12.74
C GLU A 41 -2.81 -14.68 11.36
N ASN A 42 -2.54 -15.45 10.31
CA ASN A 42 -2.86 -15.10 8.93
C ASN A 42 -3.62 -16.26 8.30
N LYS A 43 -4.81 -16.01 7.79
CA LYS A 43 -5.66 -16.98 7.10
C LYS A 43 -6.12 -16.43 5.78
N GLY A 44 -6.32 -17.33 4.81
CA GLY A 44 -6.73 -16.89 3.50
C GLY A 44 -7.07 -17.99 2.52
N VAL A 45 -7.46 -17.55 1.33
CA VAL A 45 -7.74 -18.41 0.18
C VAL A 45 -6.90 -17.92 -0.99
N GLU A 46 -6.10 -18.81 -1.53
CA GLU A 46 -5.30 -18.59 -2.74
C GLU A 46 -5.93 -19.32 -3.91
N PHE A 47 -5.93 -18.71 -5.07
CA PHE A 47 -6.36 -19.38 -6.29
C PHE A 47 -5.48 -18.99 -7.46
N ASN A 48 -5.30 -19.98 -8.34
CA ASN A 48 -4.56 -19.82 -9.59
C ASN A 48 -5.41 -20.43 -10.71
N LEU A 49 -5.57 -19.68 -11.80
CA LEU A 49 -6.31 -20.12 -12.97
C LEU A 49 -5.51 -19.82 -14.23
N ASN A 50 -5.27 -20.85 -15.04
CA ASN A 50 -4.73 -20.72 -16.38
C ASN A 50 -5.76 -21.23 -17.38
N PHE A 51 -6.08 -20.38 -18.35
CA PHE A 51 -7.08 -20.64 -19.37
C PHE A 51 -6.48 -20.46 -20.78
N ILE A 52 -6.71 -21.43 -21.66
CA ILE A 52 -6.29 -21.43 -23.07
C ILE A 52 -7.55 -21.38 -23.95
N PRO A 53 -8.16 -20.19 -24.12
CA PRO A 53 -9.41 -20.07 -24.88
C PRO A 53 -9.24 -20.41 -26.37
N VAL A 54 -8.07 -20.11 -26.93
CA VAL A 54 -7.77 -20.36 -28.32
C VAL A 54 -6.45 -21.11 -28.46
N GLN A 55 -6.49 -22.24 -29.12
CA GLN A 55 -5.31 -23.02 -29.49
C GLN A 55 -5.55 -23.67 -30.87
N THR A 56 -4.95 -23.09 -31.87
CA THR A 56 -5.00 -23.55 -33.27
C THR A 56 -3.59 -23.58 -33.84
N LYS A 57 -3.43 -23.93 -35.10
CA LYS A 57 -2.14 -23.91 -35.79
C LYS A 57 -1.49 -22.52 -35.78
N ASP A 58 -2.30 -21.48 -35.97
CA ASP A 58 -1.82 -20.11 -36.15
C ASP A 58 -2.02 -19.24 -34.89
N TRP A 59 -2.99 -19.56 -34.03
CA TRP A 59 -3.34 -18.79 -32.84
C TRP A 59 -3.13 -19.59 -31.57
N ASN A 60 -2.49 -18.98 -30.60
CA ASN A 60 -2.45 -19.49 -29.23
C ASN A 60 -2.68 -18.30 -28.29
N LEU A 61 -3.74 -18.38 -27.47
CA LEU A 61 -4.06 -17.41 -26.43
C LEU A 61 -4.05 -18.11 -25.08
N THR A 62 -3.25 -17.59 -24.17
CA THR A 62 -3.23 -18.03 -22.77
C THR A 62 -3.54 -16.85 -21.87
N VAL A 63 -4.45 -17.01 -20.94
CA VAL A 63 -4.80 -16.04 -19.89
C VAL A 63 -4.54 -16.68 -18.55
N GLY A 64 -3.73 -16.01 -17.72
CA GLY A 64 -3.46 -16.40 -16.34
C GLY A 64 -4.11 -15.40 -15.38
N PHE A 65 -4.68 -15.90 -14.31
CA PHE A 65 -5.20 -15.12 -13.21
C PHE A 65 -4.83 -15.80 -11.89
N ASN A 66 -4.27 -15.05 -10.93
CA ASN A 66 -4.04 -15.52 -9.59
C ASN A 66 -4.51 -14.48 -8.59
N GLY A 67 -4.85 -14.90 -7.39
CA GLY A 67 -5.26 -13.98 -6.35
C GLY A 67 -5.28 -14.64 -4.99
N THR A 68 -5.17 -13.80 -3.98
CA THR A 68 -5.18 -14.23 -2.58
C THR A 68 -6.06 -13.27 -1.80
N PHE A 69 -7.11 -13.82 -1.19
CA PHE A 69 -7.83 -13.18 -0.11
C PHE A 69 -7.16 -13.54 1.21
N GLN A 70 -6.85 -12.54 2.02
CA GLN A 70 -6.18 -12.77 3.30
C GLN A 70 -6.78 -11.92 4.41
N HIS A 71 -6.63 -12.42 5.64
CA HIS A 71 -6.90 -11.69 6.86
C HIS A 71 -5.78 -11.96 7.86
N THR A 72 -5.19 -10.90 8.40
CA THR A 72 -4.08 -10.97 9.34
C THR A 72 -4.42 -10.18 10.60
N GLU A 73 -4.22 -10.77 11.76
CA GLU A 73 -4.47 -10.13 13.04
C GLU A 73 -3.48 -10.58 14.12
N PHE A 74 -3.22 -9.71 15.11
CA PHE A 74 -2.54 -10.12 16.32
C PHE A 74 -3.51 -10.88 17.23
N THR A 75 -3.10 -12.06 17.69
CA THR A 75 -3.86 -12.88 18.63
C THR A 75 -3.36 -12.74 20.06
N LYS A 76 -2.08 -12.32 20.23
CA LYS A 76 -1.46 -12.08 21.54
C LYS A 76 -0.34 -11.04 21.42
N LEU A 77 -0.19 -10.15 22.40
CA LEU A 77 0.88 -9.13 22.43
C LEU A 77 1.58 -9.00 23.78
N ASN A 78 1.00 -9.56 24.86
CA ASN A 78 1.56 -9.52 26.21
C ASN A 78 1.21 -10.78 26.98
N ASN A 79 1.75 -10.95 28.18
CA ASN A 79 1.43 -12.06 29.11
C ASN A 79 0.40 -11.66 30.18
N THR A 80 -0.17 -10.45 30.07
CA THR A 80 -1.20 -9.95 31.00
C THR A 80 -2.53 -9.87 30.29
N ASP A 81 -3.64 -10.13 30.97
CA ASP A 81 -4.98 -9.99 30.42
C ASP A 81 -5.43 -8.51 30.36
N ALA A 82 -4.59 -7.66 29.77
CA ALA A 82 -4.92 -6.26 29.54
C ALA A 82 -5.49 -6.11 28.12
N PRO A 83 -6.82 -6.03 27.94
CA PRO A 83 -7.45 -6.02 26.63
C PRO A 83 -7.07 -4.78 25.79
N ASP A 84 -6.74 -3.67 26.47
CA ASP A 84 -6.37 -2.40 25.81
C ASP A 84 -4.85 -2.25 25.58
N TYR A 85 -4.08 -3.30 25.83
CA TYR A 85 -2.64 -3.24 25.61
C TYR A 85 -2.35 -3.08 24.13
N ALA A 86 -1.61 -2.03 23.80
CA ALA A 86 -1.21 -1.75 22.42
C ALA A 86 0.22 -1.21 22.35
N ILE A 87 0.92 -1.56 21.29
CA ILE A 87 2.26 -1.08 21.00
C ILE A 87 2.15 -0.01 19.94
N GLN A 88 2.55 1.21 20.27
CA GLN A 88 2.58 2.30 19.31
C GLN A 88 3.80 2.17 18.39
N VAL A 89 3.59 2.38 17.10
CA VAL A 89 4.62 2.29 16.06
C VAL A 89 4.46 3.40 15.03
N SER A 90 5.49 3.62 14.23
CA SER A 90 5.51 4.47 13.03
C SER A 90 5.34 5.97 13.30
N SER A 91 6.43 6.70 13.13
CA SER A 91 6.44 8.18 13.17
C SER A 91 6.03 8.77 11.82
N ILE A 92 5.61 10.04 11.84
CA ILE A 92 5.34 10.87 10.66
C ILE A 92 6.26 12.08 10.63
N THR A 93 6.37 12.73 9.48
CA THR A 93 7.34 13.82 9.22
C THR A 93 7.20 15.00 10.18
N LYS A 94 5.97 15.45 10.45
CA LYS A 94 5.69 16.60 11.34
C LYS A 94 5.36 16.20 12.77
N GLY A 95 5.15 14.91 13.00
CA GLY A 95 4.81 14.43 14.34
C GLY A 95 6.04 14.38 15.24
N THR A 96 5.95 14.91 16.44
CA THR A 96 6.98 14.81 17.48
C THR A 96 6.43 14.10 18.70
N GLY A 97 7.08 13.00 19.11
CA GLY A 97 6.74 12.27 20.32
C GLY A 97 5.49 11.38 20.26
N ASN A 98 4.73 11.42 19.18
CA ASN A 98 3.56 10.57 18.94
C ASN A 98 3.80 9.64 17.77
N LEU A 99 3.17 8.46 17.81
CA LEU A 99 3.25 7.46 16.74
C LEU A 99 1.86 7.27 16.13
N LEU A 100 1.82 7.00 14.82
CA LEU A 100 0.59 7.01 14.03
C LEU A 100 -0.20 5.71 14.12
N GLN A 101 0.46 4.60 14.37
CA GLN A 101 -0.12 3.26 14.26
C GLN A 101 -0.01 2.50 15.58
N ARG A 102 -0.84 1.47 15.73
CA ARG A 102 -0.80 0.56 16.86
C ARG A 102 -0.83 -0.90 16.41
N HIS A 103 -0.06 -1.72 17.11
CA HIS A 103 -0.28 -3.17 17.15
C HIS A 103 -1.15 -3.46 18.35
N MET A 104 -2.30 -4.07 18.14
CA MET A 104 -3.27 -4.43 19.18
C MET A 104 -3.92 -5.76 18.83
N VAL A 105 -4.27 -6.55 19.85
CA VAL A 105 -4.97 -7.83 19.67
C VAL A 105 -6.31 -7.62 18.96
N GLY A 106 -6.62 -8.48 18.01
CA GLY A 106 -7.83 -8.37 17.16
C GLY A 106 -7.72 -7.38 15.99
N TYR A 107 -6.56 -6.76 15.80
CA TYR A 107 -6.31 -5.84 14.70
C TYR A 107 -5.15 -6.30 13.81
N ALA A 108 -5.19 -5.89 12.55
CA ALA A 108 -4.10 -6.12 11.62
C ALA A 108 -2.83 -5.36 12.05
N PRO A 109 -1.63 -5.86 11.72
CA PRO A 109 -0.40 -5.11 11.92
C PRO A 109 -0.45 -3.73 11.28
N TYR A 110 0.12 -2.73 11.97
CA TYR A 110 0.17 -1.34 11.52
C TYR A 110 -1.21 -0.68 11.32
N THR A 111 -2.24 -1.09 12.09
CA THR A 111 -3.54 -0.41 12.07
C THR A 111 -3.39 1.04 12.51
N TYR A 112 -4.00 1.95 11.76
CA TYR A 112 -3.89 3.38 12.00
C TYR A 112 -4.67 3.81 13.24
N TYR A 113 -4.04 4.69 14.01
CA TYR A 113 -4.57 5.28 15.23
C TYR A 113 -4.56 6.79 15.09
N CYS A 114 -5.71 7.36 14.73
CA CYS A 114 -5.86 8.73 14.24
C CYS A 114 -6.85 9.55 15.07
N PHE A 115 -6.80 10.88 14.91
CA PHE A 115 -7.89 11.76 15.27
C PHE A 115 -8.94 11.78 14.16
N GLN A 116 -10.21 11.90 14.54
CA GLN A 116 -11.32 12.00 13.59
C GLN A 116 -11.50 13.46 13.16
N GLN A 117 -11.45 13.69 11.83
CA GLN A 117 -11.65 15.02 11.25
C GLN A 117 -13.11 15.47 11.33
N VAL A 118 -13.35 16.75 11.61
CA VAL A 118 -14.64 17.40 11.47
C VAL A 118 -14.74 18.06 10.09
N TYR A 119 -15.87 17.86 9.42
CA TYR A 119 -16.19 18.41 8.10
C TYR A 119 -17.36 19.38 8.20
N ASP A 120 -17.41 20.37 7.32
CA ASP A 120 -18.56 21.25 7.14
C ASP A 120 -19.70 20.54 6.35
N GLN A 121 -20.79 21.27 6.11
CA GLN A 121 -21.97 20.77 5.40
C GLN A 121 -21.67 20.41 3.92
N ASP A 122 -20.64 21.03 3.35
CA ASP A 122 -20.19 20.79 1.97
C ASP A 122 -19.14 19.65 1.87
N GLY A 123 -18.82 19.01 3.00
CA GLY A 123 -17.81 17.94 3.08
C GLY A 123 -16.37 18.44 3.05
N LYS A 124 -16.12 19.73 3.32
CA LYS A 124 -14.76 20.27 3.44
C LYS A 124 -14.25 20.10 4.87
N PRO A 125 -12.99 19.73 5.06
CA PRO A 125 -12.41 19.62 6.38
C PRO A 125 -12.28 21.02 7.04
N ILE A 126 -12.69 21.11 8.29
CA ILE A 126 -12.52 22.34 9.08
C ILE A 126 -11.15 22.27 9.75
N GLN A 127 -10.30 23.27 9.47
CA GLN A 127 -8.92 23.30 9.96
C GLN A 127 -8.85 23.28 11.49
N ASN A 128 -8.05 22.37 12.05
CA ASN A 128 -7.83 22.16 13.49
C ASN A 128 -9.11 21.77 14.27
N ALA A 129 -10.19 21.40 13.58
CA ALA A 129 -11.40 20.89 14.20
C ALA A 129 -11.40 19.35 14.16
N LEU A 130 -11.25 18.74 15.31
CA LEU A 130 -11.23 17.29 15.51
C LEU A 130 -12.35 16.90 16.46
N VAL A 131 -12.78 15.65 16.42
CA VAL A 131 -13.85 15.15 17.27
C VAL A 131 -13.33 14.89 18.68
N ASP A 132 -13.89 15.55 19.69
CA ASP A 132 -13.70 15.23 21.11
C ASP A 132 -14.48 13.94 21.41
N ARG A 133 -13.78 12.79 21.34
CA ARG A 133 -14.40 11.46 21.51
C ARG A 133 -14.65 11.11 22.95
N ASN A 134 -13.78 11.53 23.85
CA ASN A 134 -13.90 11.29 25.29
C ASN A 134 -14.79 12.34 25.99
N LYS A 135 -15.19 13.42 25.29
CA LYS A 135 -16.10 14.48 25.74
C LYS A 135 -15.59 15.25 26.97
N ASN A 136 -14.27 15.43 27.05
CA ASN A 136 -13.66 16.19 28.14
C ASN A 136 -13.54 17.69 27.87
N GLY A 137 -13.91 18.14 26.66
CA GLY A 137 -13.86 19.54 26.21
C GLY A 137 -12.49 19.97 25.69
N GLN A 138 -11.55 19.04 25.53
CA GLN A 138 -10.21 19.30 24.98
C GLN A 138 -9.87 18.25 23.95
N ILE A 139 -9.11 18.60 22.93
CA ILE A 139 -8.58 17.63 21.97
C ILE A 139 -7.21 17.16 22.47
N ASP A 140 -7.13 15.90 22.86
CA ASP A 140 -5.91 15.29 23.40
C ASP A 140 -5.72 13.84 22.91
N GLN A 141 -4.70 13.15 23.39
CA GLN A 141 -4.39 11.78 22.95
C GLN A 141 -5.52 10.77 23.22
N GLY A 142 -6.43 11.09 24.15
CA GLY A 142 -7.60 10.28 24.46
C GLY A 142 -8.69 10.31 23.39
N ASP A 143 -8.61 11.23 22.44
CA ASP A 143 -9.58 11.37 21.32
C ASP A 143 -9.19 10.59 20.07
N ARG A 144 -7.99 10.00 20.08
CA ARG A 144 -7.57 9.12 18.99
C ARG A 144 -8.32 7.79 19.05
N TYR A 145 -8.53 7.19 17.88
CA TYR A 145 -9.24 5.92 17.76
C TYR A 145 -8.56 4.97 16.77
N MET A 146 -8.77 3.67 16.97
CA MET A 146 -8.40 2.64 16.00
C MET A 146 -9.34 2.72 14.80
N THR A 147 -8.79 2.85 13.61
CA THR A 147 -9.57 3.11 12.38
C THR A 147 -10.06 1.85 11.67
N ASP A 148 -9.72 0.67 12.14
CA ASP A 148 -9.89 -0.61 11.44
C ASP A 148 -9.25 -0.66 10.04
N LYS A 149 -8.38 0.30 9.73
CA LYS A 149 -7.68 0.44 8.46
C LYS A 149 -6.21 0.19 8.65
N SER A 150 -5.62 -0.59 7.75
CA SER A 150 -4.21 -0.94 7.78
C SER A 150 -3.59 -0.88 6.37
N PRO A 151 -2.27 -0.88 6.24
CA PRO A 151 -1.60 -0.99 4.94
C PRO A 151 -1.71 -2.39 4.32
N ASN A 152 -2.14 -3.40 5.10
CA ASN A 152 -2.28 -4.76 4.61
C ASN A 152 -3.50 -4.87 3.69
N PRO A 153 -3.35 -5.37 2.45
CA PRO A 153 -4.49 -5.58 1.58
C PRO A 153 -5.34 -6.78 2.03
N ASP A 154 -6.66 -6.69 1.84
CA ASP A 154 -7.57 -7.84 1.98
C ASP A 154 -7.46 -8.78 0.79
N PHE A 155 -7.15 -8.23 -0.39
CA PHE A 155 -7.04 -8.97 -1.62
C PHE A 155 -5.90 -8.43 -2.48
N PHE A 156 -5.06 -9.32 -2.99
CA PHE A 156 -4.09 -9.00 -4.03
C PHE A 156 -4.18 -10.01 -5.16
N TYR A 157 -3.92 -9.55 -6.40
CA TYR A 157 -4.13 -10.35 -7.58
C TYR A 157 -3.16 -10.01 -8.70
N GLY A 158 -2.97 -10.99 -9.58
CA GLY A 158 -2.19 -10.83 -10.81
C GLY A 158 -2.97 -11.33 -12.02
N ILE A 159 -2.81 -10.66 -13.15
CA ILE A 159 -3.35 -11.04 -14.44
C ILE A 159 -2.23 -11.09 -15.48
N SER A 160 -2.25 -12.09 -16.33
CA SER A 160 -1.32 -12.22 -17.44
C SER A 160 -2.05 -12.63 -18.71
N LEU A 161 -1.56 -12.16 -19.84
CA LEU A 161 -2.03 -12.58 -21.14
C LEU A 161 -0.84 -12.83 -22.07
N LYS A 162 -0.88 -13.95 -22.79
CA LYS A 162 0.07 -14.27 -23.87
C LYS A 162 -0.72 -14.67 -25.10
N LEU A 163 -0.49 -13.96 -26.18
CA LEU A 163 -1.10 -14.20 -27.47
C LEU A 163 0.00 -14.43 -28.51
N SER A 164 -0.09 -15.52 -29.24
CA SER A 164 0.74 -15.78 -30.43
C SER A 164 -0.17 -15.90 -31.65
N TYR A 165 0.21 -15.22 -32.71
CA TYR A 165 -0.43 -15.31 -34.01
C TYR A 165 0.63 -15.41 -35.12
N LYS A 166 0.80 -16.59 -35.69
CA LYS A 166 1.87 -16.87 -36.66
C LYS A 166 3.24 -16.41 -36.11
N ASN A 167 3.77 -15.34 -36.69
CA ASN A 167 5.07 -14.77 -36.32
C ASN A 167 4.96 -13.63 -35.27
N TRP A 168 3.75 -13.21 -34.92
CA TRP A 168 3.51 -12.19 -33.90
C TRP A 168 3.38 -12.81 -32.53
N ASP A 169 3.92 -12.15 -31.53
CA ASP A 169 3.66 -12.41 -30.12
C ASP A 169 3.31 -11.11 -29.41
N PHE A 170 2.29 -11.19 -28.58
CA PHE A 170 1.85 -10.11 -27.72
C PHE A 170 1.65 -10.64 -26.30
N GLY A 171 2.02 -9.86 -25.32
CA GLY A 171 1.78 -10.21 -23.93
C GLY A 171 1.71 -9.01 -23.03
N PHE A 172 1.00 -9.16 -21.93
CA PHE A 172 1.03 -8.22 -20.82
C PHE A 172 0.95 -8.93 -19.48
N ASN A 173 1.43 -8.25 -18.44
CA ASN A 173 1.25 -8.62 -17.05
C ASN A 173 0.79 -7.39 -16.27
N GLY A 174 -0.05 -7.62 -15.29
CA GLY A 174 -0.50 -6.60 -14.37
C GLY A 174 -0.83 -7.20 -13.02
N HIS A 175 -0.77 -6.38 -11.98
CA HIS A 175 -1.15 -6.79 -10.65
C HIS A 175 -1.92 -5.68 -9.94
N GLY A 176 -2.53 -6.02 -8.83
CA GLY A 176 -3.25 -5.05 -8.02
C GLY A 176 -3.49 -5.54 -6.60
N SER A 177 -3.90 -4.61 -5.77
CA SER A 177 -4.37 -4.89 -4.42
C SER A 177 -5.63 -4.10 -4.11
N ALA A 178 -6.42 -4.60 -3.16
CA ALA A 178 -7.62 -3.96 -2.67
C ALA A 178 -7.73 -4.10 -1.15
N GLY A 179 -8.32 -3.09 -0.52
CA GLY A 179 -8.52 -3.04 0.92
C GLY A 179 -7.35 -2.44 1.70
N ASN A 180 -6.21 -2.18 1.07
CA ASN A 180 -5.08 -1.52 1.70
C ASN A 180 -5.28 -0.01 1.80
N TRP A 181 -4.83 0.57 2.89
CA TRP A 181 -4.88 2.00 3.17
C TRP A 181 -3.47 2.56 3.34
N VAL A 182 -3.30 3.81 2.96
CA VAL A 182 -2.03 4.54 3.07
C VAL A 182 -2.28 5.86 3.77
N PHE A 183 -1.42 6.20 4.72
CA PHE A 183 -1.40 7.53 5.31
C PHE A 183 -0.51 8.44 4.46
N ASN A 184 -1.11 9.45 3.86
CA ASN A 184 -0.42 10.44 3.03
C ASN A 184 0.28 11.47 3.92
N ASP A 185 1.45 11.12 4.44
CA ASP A 185 2.25 11.95 5.34
C ASP A 185 2.78 13.20 4.63
N PHE A 186 3.09 13.10 3.33
CA PHE A 186 3.43 14.27 2.53
C PHE A 186 2.27 15.28 2.49
N ALA A 187 1.05 14.80 2.30
CA ALA A 187 -0.15 15.64 2.32
C ALA A 187 -0.37 16.24 3.71
N SER A 188 -0.24 15.44 4.79
CA SER A 188 -0.34 15.92 6.17
C SER A 188 0.64 17.06 6.43
N ALA A 189 1.92 16.86 6.10
CA ALA A 189 2.98 17.82 6.33
C ALA A 189 2.83 19.14 5.51
N ASN A 190 2.13 19.08 4.37
CA ASN A 190 2.03 20.18 3.39
C ASN A 190 0.59 20.64 3.13
N SER A 191 -0.33 20.42 4.07
CA SER A 191 -1.78 20.69 3.92
C SER A 191 -2.17 22.17 4.11
N THR A 192 -1.26 23.03 4.53
CA THR A 192 -1.54 24.45 4.85
C THR A 192 -0.76 25.41 3.98
N SER A 193 -1.37 26.59 3.70
CA SER A 193 -0.69 27.73 3.09
C SER A 193 0.00 28.64 4.11
N ASN A 194 0.04 28.26 5.38
CA ASN A 194 0.77 29.02 6.38
C ASN A 194 2.25 29.03 6.05
N ILE A 195 2.76 30.20 5.63
CA ILE A 195 4.17 30.40 5.29
C ILE A 195 4.84 31.09 6.46
N ASP A 196 5.99 30.59 6.87
CA ASP A 196 6.92 31.37 7.66
C ASP A 196 7.65 32.36 6.72
N ILE A 197 7.15 33.58 6.67
CA ILE A 197 7.68 34.67 5.83
C ILE A 197 9.14 34.97 6.21
N ASN A 198 9.57 34.63 7.42
CA ASN A 198 10.94 34.85 7.89
C ASN A 198 11.95 33.83 7.29
N ALA A 199 11.47 32.76 6.70
CA ALA A 199 12.35 31.77 6.05
C ALA A 199 12.93 32.24 4.70
N GLY A 200 12.52 33.42 4.19
CA GLY A 200 13.10 34.06 2.99
C GLY A 200 12.77 33.35 1.65
N ASN A 201 12.01 32.30 1.66
CA ASN A 201 11.63 31.55 0.47
C ASN A 201 10.09 31.67 0.24
N LEU A 202 9.70 31.87 -1.01
CA LEU A 202 8.30 31.74 -1.44
C LEU A 202 8.08 30.26 -1.83
N PRO A 203 7.54 29.42 -0.93
CA PRO A 203 7.31 28.03 -1.25
C PRO A 203 6.14 27.89 -2.24
N ASN A 204 6.24 26.93 -3.16
CA ASN A 204 5.09 26.47 -3.88
C ASN A 204 4.19 25.65 -2.94
N PHE A 205 2.89 25.98 -2.94
CA PHE A 205 1.93 25.21 -2.15
C PHE A 205 1.63 23.85 -2.80
N ALA A 206 1.49 22.84 -1.98
CA ALA A 206 0.97 21.56 -2.43
C ALA A 206 -0.46 21.76 -3.00
N ARG A 207 -0.83 21.00 -4.03
CA ARG A 207 -2.17 21.03 -4.64
C ARG A 207 -3.29 20.80 -3.61
N LEU A 208 -2.99 20.05 -2.56
CA LEU A 208 -3.89 19.77 -1.46
C LEU A 208 -4.38 21.04 -0.75
N VAL A 209 -3.56 22.09 -0.64
CA VAL A 209 -3.96 23.37 -0.03
C VAL A 209 -5.18 23.97 -0.71
N LYS A 210 -5.36 23.77 -2.03
CA LYS A 210 -6.56 24.20 -2.74
C LYS A 210 -7.81 23.40 -2.34
N LYS A 211 -7.64 22.12 -1.95
CA LYS A 211 -8.75 21.28 -1.50
C LYS A 211 -9.13 21.56 -0.05
N THR A 212 -8.14 21.72 0.82
CA THR A 212 -8.36 21.96 2.26
C THR A 212 -8.78 23.38 2.56
N GLY A 213 -8.22 24.37 1.86
CA GLY A 213 -8.36 25.79 2.17
C GLY A 213 -7.67 26.20 3.47
N PHE A 214 -6.77 25.38 4.01
CA PHE A 214 -6.08 25.63 5.28
C PHE A 214 -5.09 26.80 5.13
N THR A 215 -5.26 27.84 5.93
CA THR A 215 -4.45 29.06 5.86
C THR A 215 -3.63 29.33 7.12
N LYS A 216 -4.02 28.73 8.24
CA LYS A 216 -3.31 28.86 9.53
C LYS A 216 -2.32 27.70 9.70
N ALA A 217 -1.48 27.78 10.73
CA ALA A 217 -0.69 26.63 11.14
C ALA A 217 -1.61 25.48 11.59
N ASN A 218 -1.28 24.25 11.21
CA ASN A 218 -1.96 23.10 11.74
C ASN A 218 -1.52 22.87 13.19
N SER A 219 -2.46 22.42 14.03
CA SER A 219 -2.13 21.92 15.37
C SER A 219 -1.33 20.60 15.27
N GLY A 220 -0.69 20.21 16.38
CA GLY A 220 0.02 18.95 16.44
C GLY A 220 -0.89 17.73 16.19
N GLU A 221 -2.15 17.83 16.61
CA GLU A 221 -3.17 16.80 16.46
C GLU A 221 -3.66 16.70 15.01
N GLN A 222 -3.78 17.83 14.30
CA GLN A 222 -4.25 17.88 12.91
C GLN A 222 -3.37 17.02 11.98
N TRP A 223 -2.07 16.92 12.23
CA TRP A 223 -1.18 16.10 11.42
C TRP A 223 -1.48 14.61 11.53
N TYR A 224 -2.15 14.15 12.59
CA TYR A 224 -2.57 12.77 12.80
C TYR A 224 -4.04 12.52 12.43
N SER A 225 -4.66 13.46 11.70
CA SER A 225 -6.06 13.35 11.29
C SER A 225 -6.27 12.23 10.26
N ASP A 226 -7.38 11.51 10.40
CA ASP A 226 -7.83 10.48 9.47
C ASP A 226 -8.18 11.01 8.06
N MET A 227 -8.27 12.32 7.88
CA MET A 227 -8.44 12.93 6.56
C MET A 227 -7.28 12.67 5.59
N PHE A 228 -6.11 12.31 6.11
CA PHE A 228 -4.93 11.94 5.31
C PHE A 228 -4.81 10.44 5.09
N LEU A 229 -5.74 9.65 5.62
CA LEU A 229 -5.80 8.21 5.44
C LEU A 229 -6.62 7.88 4.21
N GLU A 230 -5.96 7.46 3.14
CA GLU A 230 -6.55 7.25 1.83
C GLU A 230 -6.60 5.77 1.47
N ASN A 231 -7.65 5.35 0.75
CA ASN A 231 -7.70 4.03 0.15
C ASN A 231 -6.62 3.96 -0.97
N ALA A 232 -5.72 3.00 -0.86
CA ALA A 232 -4.62 2.80 -1.79
C ALA A 232 -4.80 1.54 -2.65
N SER A 233 -6.05 1.06 -2.80
CA SER A 233 -6.36 0.02 -3.76
C SER A 233 -5.96 0.45 -5.16
N PHE A 234 -5.38 -0.47 -5.93
CA PHE A 234 -4.89 -0.15 -7.26
C PHE A 234 -4.91 -1.35 -8.20
N PHE A 235 -4.84 -1.05 -9.49
CA PHE A 235 -4.40 -1.95 -10.55
C PHE A 235 -3.25 -1.31 -11.31
N ARG A 236 -2.16 -2.04 -11.47
CA ARG A 236 -0.99 -1.63 -12.25
C ARG A 236 -0.83 -2.55 -13.45
N MET A 237 -0.68 -1.95 -14.62
CA MET A 237 -0.18 -2.64 -15.81
C MET A 237 1.35 -2.58 -15.79
N ASP A 238 1.97 -3.71 -15.44
CA ASP A 238 3.42 -3.78 -15.22
C ASP A 238 4.19 -3.72 -16.51
N ASP A 239 3.81 -4.56 -17.47
CA ASP A 239 4.47 -4.60 -18.77
C ASP A 239 3.50 -4.95 -19.89
N ILE A 240 3.83 -4.45 -21.08
CA ILE A 240 3.24 -4.83 -22.35
C ILE A 240 4.37 -5.08 -23.34
N ASN A 241 4.28 -6.18 -24.08
CA ASN A 241 5.27 -6.58 -25.07
C ASN A 241 4.59 -6.92 -26.39
N LEU A 242 5.17 -6.47 -27.50
CA LEU A 242 4.78 -6.86 -28.86
C LEU A 242 6.03 -7.26 -29.64
N GLY A 243 6.05 -8.45 -30.15
CA GLY A 243 7.17 -8.99 -30.92
C GLY A 243 6.77 -9.52 -32.29
N TYR A 244 7.72 -9.52 -33.21
CA TYR A 244 7.61 -10.16 -34.50
C TYR A 244 8.88 -10.96 -34.82
N THR A 245 8.71 -12.21 -35.24
CA THR A 245 9.81 -13.12 -35.58
C THR A 245 9.90 -13.28 -37.11
N PHE A 246 11.03 -12.90 -37.67
CA PHE A 246 11.41 -13.17 -39.05
C PHE A 246 12.08 -14.54 -39.11
N ASN A 247 11.39 -15.55 -39.64
CA ASN A 247 11.90 -16.92 -39.74
C ASN A 247 12.90 -17.13 -40.88
N LYS A 248 12.94 -16.18 -41.85
CA LYS A 248 13.86 -16.19 -42.97
C LYS A 248 14.10 -14.76 -43.43
N ILE A 249 15.36 -14.38 -43.59
CA ILE A 249 15.76 -13.05 -44.08
C ILE A 249 16.68 -13.26 -45.28
N GLY A 250 16.12 -13.13 -46.46
CA GLY A 250 16.86 -13.36 -47.72
C GLY A 250 17.39 -14.79 -47.80
N ASN A 251 18.70 -14.96 -47.98
CA ASN A 251 19.41 -16.25 -48.03
C ASN A 251 19.92 -16.74 -46.69
N TRP A 252 19.72 -15.95 -45.63
CA TRP A 252 20.16 -16.33 -44.27
C TRP A 252 19.19 -17.37 -43.67
N LYS A 253 19.76 -18.44 -43.08
CA LYS A 253 18.99 -19.55 -42.51
C LYS A 253 18.59 -19.32 -41.06
N GLY A 254 19.08 -18.28 -40.41
CA GLY A 254 18.76 -17.91 -39.06
C GLY A 254 17.38 -17.23 -38.88
N SER A 255 17.00 -16.95 -37.71
CA SER A 255 15.81 -16.20 -37.35
C SER A 255 16.14 -14.93 -36.56
N MET A 256 15.33 -13.90 -36.73
CA MET A 256 15.48 -12.64 -36.02
C MET A 256 14.13 -12.22 -35.39
N ARG A 257 14.11 -11.97 -34.09
CA ARG A 257 12.93 -11.41 -33.43
C ARG A 257 13.20 -9.98 -33.01
N VAL A 258 12.32 -9.08 -33.43
CA VAL A 258 12.26 -7.69 -32.99
C VAL A 258 11.08 -7.55 -32.04
N ALA A 259 11.30 -6.96 -30.86
CA ALA A 259 10.24 -6.74 -29.91
C ALA A 259 10.31 -5.36 -29.28
N PHE A 260 9.16 -4.73 -29.15
CA PHE A 260 8.95 -3.49 -28.40
C PHE A 260 8.27 -3.82 -27.06
N GLY A 261 8.77 -3.22 -26.01
CA GLY A 261 8.23 -3.41 -24.66
C GLY A 261 8.08 -2.08 -23.92
N VAL A 262 7.05 -2.00 -23.12
CA VAL A 262 6.82 -0.88 -22.18
C VAL A 262 6.68 -1.47 -20.78
N GLN A 263 7.39 -0.91 -19.81
CA GLN A 263 7.28 -1.26 -18.40
C GLN A 263 6.68 -0.10 -17.61
N ASN A 264 5.96 -0.41 -16.51
CA ASN A 264 5.20 0.53 -15.72
C ASN A 264 4.27 1.38 -16.60
N VAL A 265 3.36 0.68 -17.30
CA VAL A 265 2.54 1.25 -18.38
C VAL A 265 1.56 2.28 -17.84
N PHE A 266 0.79 1.90 -16.83
CA PHE A 266 -0.12 2.79 -16.08
C PHE A 266 -0.50 2.18 -14.73
N VAL A 267 -1.02 3.01 -13.85
CA VAL A 267 -1.68 2.62 -12.61
C VAL A 267 -3.06 3.27 -12.55
N ILE A 268 -4.03 2.50 -12.08
CA ILE A 268 -5.41 2.97 -11.81
C ILE A 268 -5.58 2.91 -10.29
N THR A 269 -5.86 4.06 -9.67
CA THR A 269 -6.03 4.18 -8.22
C THR A 269 -6.76 5.49 -7.89
N ASP A 270 -7.46 5.51 -6.77
CA ASP A 270 -8.03 6.73 -6.19
C ASP A 270 -7.06 7.43 -5.22
N TYR A 271 -5.91 6.80 -4.91
CA TYR A 271 -4.88 7.37 -4.06
C TYR A 271 -4.32 8.66 -4.64
N SER A 272 -4.26 9.72 -3.83
CA SER A 272 -3.87 11.06 -4.29
C SER A 272 -2.37 11.32 -4.30
N GLY A 273 -1.56 10.44 -3.69
CA GLY A 273 -0.10 10.53 -3.64
C GLY A 273 0.58 10.09 -4.93
N GLY A 274 1.91 9.96 -4.88
CA GLY A 274 2.72 9.66 -6.06
C GLY A 274 2.59 8.23 -6.59
N ASP A 275 2.47 7.25 -5.70
CA ASP A 275 2.35 5.83 -6.03
C ASP A 275 1.61 5.11 -4.89
N PRO A 276 0.56 4.30 -5.16
CA PRO A 276 -0.17 3.56 -4.12
C PRO A 276 0.64 2.41 -3.50
N GLU A 277 1.68 1.93 -4.17
CA GLU A 277 2.57 0.89 -3.66
C GLU A 277 3.71 1.51 -2.85
N ILE A 278 3.42 1.84 -1.59
CA ILE A 278 4.41 2.43 -0.69
C ILE A 278 5.45 1.37 -0.29
N PRO A 279 6.76 1.67 -0.43
CA PRO A 279 7.81 0.79 0.07
C PRO A 279 7.73 0.63 1.58
N GLY A 280 7.90 -0.60 2.05
CA GLY A 280 7.84 -0.95 3.47
C GLY A 280 6.49 -1.48 3.90
N VAL A 281 6.38 -1.81 5.19
CA VAL A 281 5.23 -2.54 5.75
C VAL A 281 4.22 -1.63 6.46
N ASN A 282 4.57 -0.36 6.68
CA ASN A 282 3.78 0.57 7.50
C ASN A 282 2.82 1.46 6.70
N GLY A 283 2.91 1.51 5.36
CA GLY A 283 2.00 2.27 4.51
C GLY A 283 1.96 3.79 4.80
N ILE A 284 3.09 4.39 5.15
CA ILE A 284 3.24 5.83 5.35
C ILE A 284 3.97 6.44 4.16
N ASP A 285 3.31 7.32 3.41
CA ASP A 285 3.88 8.00 2.25
C ASP A 285 4.52 9.34 2.65
N GLY A 286 5.82 9.29 2.90
CA GLY A 286 6.65 10.49 3.16
C GLY A 286 7.17 11.16 1.89
N SER A 287 6.50 10.99 0.73
CA SER A 287 6.94 11.46 -0.60
C SER A 287 7.94 10.53 -1.29
N ILE A 288 7.44 9.42 -1.78
CA ILE A 288 8.24 8.51 -2.60
C ILE A 288 8.35 9.02 -4.04
N TRP A 289 9.46 8.70 -4.69
CA TRP A 289 9.64 8.97 -6.11
C TRP A 289 8.76 8.03 -6.94
N PRO A 290 7.96 8.56 -7.90
CA PRO A 290 7.15 7.74 -8.77
C PRO A 290 8.05 6.85 -9.65
N ARG A 291 7.58 5.63 -9.93
CA ARG A 291 8.30 4.68 -10.77
C ARG A 291 8.36 5.18 -12.22
N PRO A 292 9.52 5.16 -12.88
CA PRO A 292 9.64 5.61 -14.26
C PRO A 292 8.97 4.61 -15.22
N ARG A 293 8.38 5.13 -16.31
CA ARG A 293 7.97 4.32 -17.43
C ARG A 293 9.18 4.06 -18.33
N THR A 294 9.40 2.80 -18.69
CA THR A 294 10.56 2.39 -19.49
C THR A 294 10.10 1.82 -20.82
N TYR A 295 10.68 2.32 -21.90
CA TYR A 295 10.48 1.81 -23.26
C TYR A 295 11.71 1.04 -23.70
N SER A 296 11.53 -0.12 -24.30
CA SER A 296 12.63 -0.98 -24.76
C SER A 296 12.38 -1.50 -26.16
N LEU A 297 13.43 -1.52 -26.96
CA LEU A 297 13.49 -2.23 -28.24
C LEU A 297 14.50 -3.36 -28.09
N ARG A 298 14.07 -4.58 -28.36
CA ARG A 298 14.92 -5.79 -28.24
C ARG A 298 15.09 -6.46 -29.59
N LEU A 299 16.31 -6.87 -29.87
CA LEU A 299 16.67 -7.62 -31.06
C LEU A 299 17.32 -8.95 -30.62
N ASN A 300 16.71 -10.06 -30.95
CA ASN A 300 17.26 -11.40 -30.74
C ASN A 300 17.55 -12.02 -32.11
N VAL A 301 18.79 -12.48 -32.28
CA VAL A 301 19.26 -13.10 -33.53
C VAL A 301 19.76 -14.52 -33.23
N ASN A 302 19.20 -15.51 -33.93
CA ASN A 302 19.61 -16.92 -33.85
C ASN A 302 20.24 -17.32 -35.18
N PHE A 303 21.48 -17.79 -35.13
CA PHE A 303 22.29 -18.20 -36.30
C PHE A 303 22.11 -19.66 -36.63
#